data_faf00e1eba6a7453faa451bbeb674e9c
#
_entry.id   faf00e1eba6a7453faa451bbeb674e9c
#
_cell.length_a   1.000
_cell.length_b   1.000
_cell.length_c   1.000
_cell.angle_alpha   90.00
_cell.angle_beta   90.00
_cell.angle_gamma   90.00
#
_symmetry.space_group_name_H-M   'P 1'
#
loop_
_entity.id
_entity.type
_entity.pdbx_description
1 polymer ?
#
loop_
_entity_poly.entity_id
_entity_poly.type
_entity_poly.pdbx_seq_one_letter_code
_entity_poly.pdbx_strand_id
1 'polypeptide(L)'
;MASQQRKAISVLSMNTIAFTACFAVWVMFSIIGIPIKELLELNDTQFGLLIATPILTGSLVRLPVGMLTDKYGGRIVYFVLMCSMLLPLWFISEATKFWQFLVLGLFVGVAGASFSVGIAYTARWFSKEKQGFAMGIFGAGNAGAALTKFVAPSLVVAYGWTMVPKVYAVAMAVVVILFWMFTYEDPGHKVSKTVTIKDQLAALKDPRVWKYCQYYSLVFGGFVGLSLWMTKYYINEYDFDLTHAALLASIFVLPSGVIRALGGWFSDKYGAYKVTWWVMWVSWVCLFIMSYPQTAVTVKTINGPVTLDLGLNVWVFTALLFIVGIAWGFGKASVFKFLSDEYPDNIGVISGIVGLAGGMGGFLLPIMFGALKDLTGVNSTVFMLLYGATCVSLIWMHYTFAREHQEQDMEVAKEHAVEEYVKSHESPEEYAAAKAAVEQAHLLEELINKYNDSKQRAKLEADEIRLRQMKTAAVDTLE
;
A
#
# COMPACT_ATOMS: atom_id res chain seq x y z
N MET A 1 23.52 4.05 -28.26
CA MET A 1 23.11 4.63 -26.96
C MET A 1 21.89 5.56 -27.07
N ALA A 2 21.87 6.57 -27.93
CA ALA A 2 20.72 7.49 -28.05
C ALA A 2 19.36 6.81 -28.38
N SER A 3 19.36 5.76 -29.20
CA SER A 3 18.15 4.99 -29.53
C SER A 3 17.58 4.23 -28.34
N GLN A 4 18.43 3.62 -27.52
CA GLN A 4 18.01 2.85 -26.34
C GLN A 4 17.47 3.77 -25.24
N GLN A 5 18.07 4.92 -25.06
CA GLN A 5 17.59 5.92 -24.11
C GLN A 5 16.21 6.49 -24.52
N ARG A 6 15.98 6.73 -25.81
CA ARG A 6 14.66 7.15 -26.31
C ARG A 6 13.59 6.07 -26.05
N LYS A 7 13.93 4.81 -26.27
CA LYS A 7 13.02 3.69 -25.97
C LYS A 7 12.70 3.61 -24.47
N ALA A 8 13.71 3.76 -23.60
CA ALA A 8 13.51 3.76 -22.16
C ALA A 8 12.56 4.89 -21.69
N ILE A 9 12.73 6.10 -22.23
CA ILE A 9 11.85 7.24 -21.95
C ILE A 9 10.43 6.96 -22.46
N SER A 10 10.27 6.43 -23.67
CA SER A 10 8.97 6.07 -24.24
C SER A 10 8.26 5.02 -23.37
N VAL A 11 8.96 3.97 -22.94
CA VAL A 11 8.42 2.93 -22.04
C VAL A 11 8.02 3.53 -20.70
N LEU A 12 8.85 4.38 -20.10
CA LEU A 12 8.52 5.03 -18.83
C LEU A 12 7.27 5.91 -18.95
N SER A 13 7.18 6.72 -19.99
CA SER A 13 6.03 7.58 -20.23
C SER A 13 4.75 6.79 -20.42
N MET A 14 4.79 5.75 -21.25
CA MET A 14 3.62 4.88 -21.50
C MET A 14 3.24 4.07 -20.28
N ASN A 15 4.20 3.56 -19.49
CA ASN A 15 3.93 2.89 -18.23
C ASN A 15 3.24 3.82 -17.23
N THR A 16 3.69 5.08 -17.14
CA THR A 16 3.08 6.07 -16.24
C THR A 16 1.65 6.39 -16.68
N ILE A 17 1.40 6.60 -17.98
CA ILE A 17 0.06 6.83 -18.53
C ILE A 17 -0.85 5.62 -18.29
N ALA A 18 -0.37 4.41 -18.59
CA ALA A 18 -1.11 3.18 -18.37
C ALA A 18 -1.45 2.99 -16.89
N PHE A 19 -0.49 3.25 -15.99
CA PHE A 19 -0.74 3.19 -14.55
C PHE A 19 -1.75 4.24 -14.09
N THR A 20 -1.67 5.47 -14.61
CA THR A 20 -2.64 6.53 -14.32
C THR A 20 -4.06 6.11 -14.75
N ALA A 21 -4.21 5.56 -15.96
CA ALA A 21 -5.50 5.09 -16.46
C ALA A 21 -6.03 3.90 -15.64
N CYS A 22 -5.18 2.91 -15.33
CA CYS A 22 -5.56 1.77 -14.49
C CYS A 22 -5.96 2.22 -13.08
N PHE A 23 -5.24 3.19 -12.49
CA PHE A 23 -5.56 3.69 -11.16
C PHE A 23 -6.87 4.49 -11.16
N ALA A 24 -7.14 5.26 -12.21
CA ALA A 24 -8.41 5.96 -12.39
C ALA A 24 -9.59 4.97 -12.45
N VAL A 25 -9.46 3.91 -13.23
CA VAL A 25 -10.44 2.82 -13.31
C VAL A 25 -10.62 2.14 -11.96
N TRP A 26 -9.54 1.87 -11.25
CA TRP A 26 -9.54 1.13 -9.98
C TRP A 26 -10.35 1.82 -8.88
N VAL A 27 -10.38 3.16 -8.89
CA VAL A 27 -11.11 3.98 -7.91
C VAL A 27 -12.40 4.58 -8.45
N MET A 28 -12.82 4.23 -9.65
CA MET A 28 -14.00 4.80 -10.34
C MET A 28 -15.28 4.66 -9.51
N PHE A 29 -15.43 3.55 -8.79
CA PHE A 29 -16.59 3.31 -7.92
C PHE A 29 -16.72 4.32 -6.79
N SER A 30 -15.67 5.06 -6.44
CA SER A 30 -15.76 6.15 -5.46
C SER A 30 -16.68 7.31 -5.89
N ILE A 31 -16.95 7.43 -7.18
CA ILE A 31 -17.82 8.46 -7.76
C ILE A 31 -19.12 7.83 -8.23
N ILE A 32 -19.09 6.83 -9.13
CA ILE A 32 -20.31 6.20 -9.65
C ILE A 32 -21.07 5.42 -8.57
N GLY A 33 -20.38 4.97 -7.53
CA GLY A 33 -21.03 4.27 -6.41
C GLY A 33 -22.04 5.13 -5.65
N ILE A 34 -21.89 6.47 -5.68
CA ILE A 34 -22.80 7.39 -4.98
C ILE A 34 -24.20 7.32 -5.59
N PRO A 35 -24.42 7.60 -6.89
CA PRO A 35 -25.73 7.42 -7.50
C PRO A 35 -26.22 5.96 -7.55
N ILE A 36 -25.31 4.97 -7.63
CA ILE A 36 -25.69 3.56 -7.54
C ILE A 36 -26.23 3.23 -6.14
N LYS A 37 -25.63 3.80 -5.07
CA LYS A 37 -26.14 3.65 -3.70
C LYS A 37 -27.57 4.15 -3.57
N GLU A 38 -27.88 5.31 -4.14
CA GLU A 38 -29.23 5.89 -4.14
C GLU A 38 -30.19 5.04 -4.96
N LEU A 39 -29.77 4.61 -6.16
CA LEU A 39 -30.59 3.80 -7.06
C LEU A 39 -30.99 2.44 -6.46
N LEU A 40 -30.09 1.81 -5.71
CA LEU A 40 -30.29 0.48 -5.13
C LEU A 40 -30.61 0.50 -3.63
N GLU A 41 -30.81 1.69 -3.05
CA GLU A 41 -31.11 1.91 -1.62
C GLU A 41 -30.12 1.20 -0.69
N LEU A 42 -28.81 1.24 -1.05
CA LEU A 42 -27.77 0.56 -0.28
C LEU A 42 -27.52 1.28 1.05
N ASN A 43 -27.29 0.50 2.12
CA ASN A 43 -26.77 1.04 3.36
C ASN A 43 -25.27 1.43 3.22
N ASP A 44 -24.69 2.05 4.24
CA ASP A 44 -23.33 2.55 4.17
C ASP A 44 -22.26 1.43 4.15
N THR A 45 -22.54 0.31 4.80
CA THR A 45 -21.72 -0.92 4.73
C THR A 45 -21.68 -1.50 3.32
N GLN A 46 -22.85 -1.62 2.67
CA GLN A 46 -22.96 -2.11 1.29
C GLN A 46 -22.27 -1.16 0.30
N PHE A 47 -22.41 0.15 0.50
CA PHE A 47 -21.65 1.13 -0.26
C PHE A 47 -20.14 0.96 -0.06
N GLY A 48 -19.68 0.79 1.18
CA GLY A 48 -18.27 0.50 1.48
C GLY A 48 -17.77 -0.75 0.75
N LEU A 49 -18.55 -1.82 0.74
CA LEU A 49 -18.25 -3.05 0.01
C LEU A 49 -18.18 -2.81 -1.50
N LEU A 50 -19.15 -2.07 -2.06
CA LEU A 50 -19.20 -1.74 -3.47
C LEU A 50 -17.93 -1.05 -3.95
N ILE A 51 -17.53 0.04 -3.27
CA ILE A 51 -16.37 0.84 -3.66
C ILE A 51 -15.05 0.13 -3.38
N ALA A 52 -15.01 -0.78 -2.40
CA ALA A 52 -13.83 -1.54 -2.03
C ALA A 52 -13.60 -2.80 -2.88
N THR A 53 -14.63 -3.34 -3.50
CA THR A 53 -14.54 -4.61 -4.25
C THR A 53 -13.43 -4.64 -5.30
N PRO A 54 -13.19 -3.59 -6.12
CA PRO A 54 -12.04 -3.57 -7.04
C PRO A 54 -10.69 -3.65 -6.31
N ILE A 55 -10.63 -3.12 -5.08
CA ILE A 55 -9.37 -3.11 -4.31
C ILE A 55 -8.98 -4.52 -3.88
N LEU A 56 -9.94 -5.37 -3.55
CA LEU A 56 -9.70 -6.76 -3.18
C LEU A 56 -8.94 -7.52 -4.27
N THR A 57 -9.49 -7.58 -5.47
CA THR A 57 -8.86 -8.29 -6.59
C THR A 57 -7.53 -7.66 -6.95
N GLY A 58 -7.47 -6.33 -7.03
CA GLY A 58 -6.23 -5.61 -7.34
C GLY A 58 -5.10 -5.89 -6.34
N SER A 59 -5.43 -6.19 -5.09
CA SER A 59 -4.46 -6.56 -4.07
C SER A 59 -4.00 -8.00 -4.20
N LEU A 60 -4.93 -8.95 -4.33
CA LEU A 60 -4.64 -10.38 -4.40
C LEU A 60 -3.88 -10.76 -5.69
N VAL A 61 -4.30 -10.19 -6.81
CA VAL A 61 -3.76 -10.53 -8.14
C VAL A 61 -2.36 -9.94 -8.37
N ARG A 62 -1.89 -9.00 -7.54
CA ARG A 62 -0.51 -8.45 -7.61
C ARG A 62 0.56 -9.54 -7.57
N LEU A 63 0.37 -10.56 -6.73
CA LEU A 63 1.34 -11.63 -6.56
C LEU A 63 1.46 -12.48 -7.84
N PRO A 64 0.39 -13.13 -8.34
CA PRO A 64 0.48 -13.93 -9.55
C PRO A 64 0.83 -13.11 -10.79
N VAL A 65 0.37 -11.87 -10.92
CA VAL A 65 0.69 -11.00 -12.06
C VAL A 65 2.16 -10.56 -12.03
N GLY A 66 2.74 -10.33 -10.86
CA GLY A 66 4.18 -10.11 -10.71
C GLY A 66 5.00 -11.29 -11.24
N MET A 67 4.61 -12.52 -10.88
CA MET A 67 5.24 -13.75 -11.37
C MET A 67 5.10 -13.92 -12.90
N LEU A 68 3.92 -13.59 -13.44
CA LEU A 68 3.70 -13.62 -14.89
C LEU A 68 4.58 -12.57 -15.60
N THR A 69 4.79 -11.41 -14.97
CA THR A 69 5.68 -10.36 -15.49
C THR A 69 7.12 -10.83 -15.57
N ASP A 70 7.58 -11.59 -14.57
CA ASP A 70 8.91 -12.18 -14.57
C ASP A 70 9.06 -13.29 -15.62
N LYS A 71 7.99 -14.00 -15.91
CA LYS A 71 7.99 -15.12 -16.89
C LYS A 71 7.82 -14.67 -18.33
N TYR A 72 6.90 -13.75 -18.60
CA TYR A 72 6.47 -13.37 -19.95
C TYR A 72 6.90 -11.96 -20.37
N GLY A 73 7.51 -11.19 -19.47
CA GLY A 73 7.89 -9.80 -19.73
C GLY A 73 6.79 -8.78 -19.43
N GLY A 74 7.21 -7.57 -19.09
CA GLY A 74 6.29 -6.52 -18.63
C GLY A 74 5.34 -6.02 -19.71
N ARG A 75 5.81 -5.92 -20.95
CA ARG A 75 5.01 -5.41 -22.08
C ARG A 75 3.75 -6.26 -22.32
N ILE A 76 3.91 -7.57 -22.47
CA ILE A 76 2.80 -8.49 -22.77
C ILE A 76 1.84 -8.57 -21.62
N VAL A 77 2.35 -8.73 -20.38
CA VAL A 77 1.51 -8.88 -19.20
C VAL A 77 0.69 -7.60 -18.95
N TYR A 78 1.29 -6.43 -19.13
CA TYR A 78 0.58 -5.15 -18.96
C TYR A 78 -0.50 -4.97 -20.02
N PHE A 79 -0.20 -5.29 -21.27
CA PHE A 79 -1.15 -5.23 -22.39
C PHE A 79 -2.37 -6.13 -22.12
N VAL A 80 -2.14 -7.41 -21.78
CA VAL A 80 -3.22 -8.36 -21.48
C VAL A 80 -4.04 -7.92 -20.27
N LEU A 81 -3.38 -7.40 -19.22
CA LEU A 81 -4.04 -6.87 -18.04
C LEU A 81 -5.01 -5.73 -18.41
N MET A 82 -4.57 -4.77 -19.21
CA MET A 82 -5.42 -3.66 -19.64
C MET A 82 -6.57 -4.12 -20.55
N CYS A 83 -6.29 -5.05 -21.48
CA CYS A 83 -7.32 -5.62 -22.35
C CYS A 83 -8.41 -6.36 -21.57
N SER A 84 -8.04 -7.08 -20.50
CA SER A 84 -8.99 -7.86 -19.69
C SER A 84 -10.05 -7.02 -19.00
N MET A 85 -9.82 -5.72 -18.83
CA MET A 85 -10.74 -4.80 -18.16
C MET A 85 -11.77 -4.16 -19.11
N LEU A 86 -11.54 -4.16 -20.42
CA LEU A 86 -12.37 -3.43 -21.37
C LEU A 86 -13.84 -3.90 -21.35
N LEU A 87 -14.06 -5.20 -21.40
CA LEU A 87 -15.41 -5.78 -21.36
C LEU A 87 -16.10 -5.56 -20.01
N PRO A 88 -15.47 -5.89 -18.87
CA PRO A 88 -16.08 -5.59 -17.57
C PRO A 88 -16.44 -4.11 -17.37
N LEU A 89 -15.56 -3.18 -17.80
CA LEU A 89 -15.84 -1.75 -17.74
C LEU A 89 -17.10 -1.39 -18.53
N TRP A 90 -17.25 -1.90 -19.74
CA TRP A 90 -18.44 -1.63 -20.55
C TRP A 90 -19.71 -2.17 -19.89
N PHE A 91 -19.67 -3.40 -19.37
CA PHE A 91 -20.83 -4.05 -18.77
C PHE A 91 -21.24 -3.47 -17.42
N ILE A 92 -20.40 -2.68 -16.72
CA ILE A 92 -20.83 -1.95 -15.52
C ILE A 92 -22.02 -1.04 -15.82
N SER A 93 -22.08 -0.43 -17.00
CA SER A 93 -23.18 0.46 -17.40
C SER A 93 -24.51 -0.25 -17.59
N GLU A 94 -24.51 -1.55 -17.77
CA GLU A 94 -25.70 -2.38 -17.97
C GLU A 94 -26.14 -3.12 -16.69
N ALA A 95 -25.35 -2.99 -15.62
CA ALA A 95 -25.64 -3.65 -14.35
C ALA A 95 -26.83 -2.98 -13.64
N THR A 96 -27.75 -3.80 -13.12
CA THR A 96 -28.96 -3.35 -12.44
C THR A 96 -29.10 -3.88 -11.02
N LYS A 97 -28.30 -4.90 -10.64
CA LYS A 97 -28.37 -5.55 -9.34
C LYS A 97 -27.05 -5.41 -8.60
N PHE A 98 -27.10 -5.29 -7.28
CA PHE A 98 -25.93 -5.11 -6.43
C PHE A 98 -24.83 -6.15 -6.68
N TRP A 99 -25.17 -7.43 -6.74
CA TRP A 99 -24.19 -8.49 -6.99
C TRP A 99 -23.46 -8.38 -8.36
N GLN A 100 -24.15 -7.83 -9.38
CA GLN A 100 -23.52 -7.61 -10.70
C GLN A 100 -22.41 -6.57 -10.62
N PHE A 101 -22.62 -5.48 -9.88
CA PHE A 101 -21.59 -4.49 -9.63
C PHE A 101 -20.39 -5.07 -8.86
N LEU A 102 -20.65 -5.94 -7.87
CA LEU A 102 -19.59 -6.62 -7.14
C LEU A 102 -18.77 -7.52 -8.06
N VAL A 103 -19.40 -8.36 -8.85
CA VAL A 103 -18.72 -9.27 -9.79
C VAL A 103 -17.91 -8.47 -10.82
N LEU A 104 -18.52 -7.47 -11.47
CA LEU A 104 -17.81 -6.62 -12.44
C LEU A 104 -16.69 -5.81 -11.77
N GLY A 105 -16.90 -5.36 -10.53
CA GLY A 105 -15.89 -4.70 -9.71
C GLY A 105 -14.68 -5.59 -9.44
N LEU A 106 -14.88 -6.89 -9.18
CA LEU A 106 -13.78 -7.85 -9.05
C LEU A 106 -12.97 -7.99 -10.36
N PHE A 107 -13.63 -8.06 -11.51
CA PHE A 107 -12.93 -8.13 -12.80
C PHE A 107 -12.15 -6.84 -13.11
N VAL A 108 -12.76 -5.69 -12.91
CA VAL A 108 -12.11 -4.38 -13.10
C VAL A 108 -10.99 -4.16 -12.08
N GLY A 109 -11.11 -4.78 -10.91
CA GLY A 109 -10.13 -4.72 -9.85
C GLY A 109 -8.72 -5.16 -10.22
N VAL A 110 -8.59 -6.01 -11.27
CA VAL A 110 -7.28 -6.42 -11.82
C VAL A 110 -6.40 -5.21 -12.15
N ALA A 111 -6.99 -4.04 -12.44
CA ALA A 111 -6.31 -2.76 -12.62
C ALA A 111 -5.28 -2.45 -11.53
N GLY A 112 -5.53 -2.83 -10.27
CA GLY A 112 -4.62 -2.62 -9.16
C GLY A 112 -3.29 -3.38 -9.25
N ALA A 113 -3.22 -4.45 -10.07
CA ALA A 113 -1.98 -5.17 -10.33
C ALA A 113 -1.04 -4.45 -11.31
N SER A 114 -1.53 -3.42 -12.02
CA SER A 114 -0.74 -2.60 -12.93
C SER A 114 0.50 -1.98 -12.26
N PHE A 115 0.42 -1.70 -10.95
CA PHE A 115 1.55 -1.21 -10.17
C PHE A 115 2.71 -2.21 -10.14
N SER A 116 2.44 -3.49 -9.89
CA SER A 116 3.48 -4.52 -9.83
C SER A 116 4.14 -4.76 -11.18
N VAL A 117 3.33 -4.81 -12.26
CA VAL A 117 3.83 -4.95 -13.63
C VAL A 117 4.68 -3.76 -14.04
N GLY A 118 4.16 -2.56 -13.81
CA GLY A 118 4.80 -1.33 -14.25
C GLY A 118 6.12 -1.05 -13.53
N ILE A 119 6.22 -1.34 -12.22
CA ILE A 119 7.49 -1.26 -11.48
C ILE A 119 8.52 -2.22 -12.08
N ALA A 120 8.17 -3.50 -12.22
CA ALA A 120 9.08 -4.51 -12.74
C ALA A 120 9.52 -4.18 -14.18
N TYR A 121 8.59 -3.75 -15.02
CA TYR A 121 8.87 -3.38 -16.40
C TYR A 121 9.74 -2.13 -16.49
N THR A 122 9.46 -1.09 -15.71
CA THR A 122 10.27 0.15 -15.67
C THR A 122 11.68 -0.14 -15.17
N ALA A 123 11.83 -0.93 -14.11
CA ALA A 123 13.14 -1.23 -13.52
C ALA A 123 14.13 -1.85 -14.52
N ARG A 124 13.65 -2.66 -15.46
CA ARG A 124 14.49 -3.34 -16.47
C ARG A 124 15.05 -2.40 -17.56
N TRP A 125 14.46 -1.21 -17.70
CA TRP A 125 14.89 -0.21 -18.70
C TRP A 125 15.91 0.79 -18.18
N PHE A 126 16.12 0.85 -16.85
CA PHE A 126 16.99 1.84 -16.22
C PHE A 126 18.09 1.17 -15.39
N SER A 127 19.29 1.75 -15.40
CA SER A 127 20.39 1.32 -14.54
C SER A 127 20.05 1.56 -13.06
N LYS A 128 20.71 0.81 -12.16
CA LYS A 128 20.42 0.89 -10.71
C LYS A 128 20.44 2.33 -10.16
N GLU A 129 21.35 3.18 -10.67
CA GLU A 129 21.51 4.58 -10.26
C GLU A 129 20.31 5.47 -10.68
N LYS A 130 19.62 5.09 -11.75
CA LYS A 130 18.48 5.86 -12.32
C LYS A 130 17.12 5.23 -12.03
N GLN A 131 17.07 4.03 -11.46
CA GLN A 131 15.83 3.33 -11.16
C GLN A 131 14.95 4.09 -10.18
N GLY A 132 15.54 4.68 -9.12
CA GLY A 132 14.78 5.47 -8.14
C GLY A 132 14.01 6.62 -8.77
N PHE A 133 14.65 7.37 -9.65
CA PHE A 133 14.01 8.47 -10.39
C PHE A 133 12.90 7.97 -11.33
N ALA A 134 13.17 6.93 -12.11
CA ALA A 134 12.19 6.35 -13.02
C ALA A 134 10.97 5.78 -12.28
N MET A 135 11.19 5.08 -11.16
CA MET A 135 10.11 4.57 -10.30
C MET A 135 9.32 5.69 -9.62
N GLY A 136 9.97 6.82 -9.30
CA GLY A 136 9.30 8.02 -8.81
C GLY A 136 8.32 8.60 -9.82
N ILE A 137 8.75 8.74 -11.11
CA ILE A 137 7.90 9.19 -12.21
C ILE A 137 6.74 8.21 -12.44
N PHE A 138 7.03 6.91 -12.51
CA PHE A 138 6.01 5.88 -12.65
C PHE A 138 5.00 5.95 -11.49
N GLY A 139 5.49 6.10 -10.25
CA GLY A 139 4.64 6.20 -9.05
C GLY A 139 3.70 7.42 -9.04
N ALA A 140 4.02 8.49 -9.79
CA ALA A 140 3.14 9.63 -9.96
C ALA A 140 1.82 9.25 -10.67
N GLY A 141 1.74 8.09 -11.34
CA GLY A 141 0.51 7.54 -11.89
C GLY A 141 -0.60 7.28 -10.86
N ASN A 142 -0.29 7.25 -9.56
CA ASN A 142 -1.31 7.31 -8.48
C ASN A 142 -2.23 8.56 -8.60
N ALA A 143 -1.80 9.61 -9.30
CA ALA A 143 -2.64 10.77 -9.63
C ALA A 143 -3.89 10.41 -10.47
N GLY A 144 -3.96 9.18 -11.01
CA GLY A 144 -5.17 8.64 -11.63
C GLY A 144 -6.41 8.70 -10.72
N ALA A 145 -6.23 8.58 -9.41
CA ALA A 145 -7.32 8.76 -8.46
C ALA A 145 -7.86 10.21 -8.44
N ALA A 146 -6.98 11.20 -8.58
CA ALA A 146 -7.40 12.60 -8.71
C ALA A 146 -8.06 12.85 -10.08
N LEU A 147 -7.52 12.25 -11.16
CA LEU A 147 -8.13 12.31 -12.48
C LEU A 147 -9.59 11.85 -12.46
N THR A 148 -9.88 10.74 -11.78
CA THR A 148 -11.26 10.29 -11.59
C THR A 148 -12.13 11.33 -10.88
N LYS A 149 -11.60 12.01 -9.86
CA LYS A 149 -12.34 13.05 -9.11
C LYS A 149 -12.57 14.33 -9.91
N PHE A 150 -11.76 14.59 -10.92
CA PHE A 150 -11.98 15.73 -11.85
C PHE A 150 -12.93 15.39 -12.98
N VAL A 151 -12.82 14.20 -13.58
CA VAL A 151 -13.53 13.82 -14.79
C VAL A 151 -14.88 13.16 -14.52
N ALA A 152 -14.92 12.17 -13.60
CA ALA A 152 -16.11 11.36 -13.41
C ALA A 152 -17.33 12.14 -12.89
N PRO A 153 -17.24 13.11 -11.95
CA PRO A 153 -18.39 13.87 -11.50
C PRO A 153 -19.05 14.68 -12.61
N SER A 154 -18.26 15.32 -13.47
CA SER A 154 -18.76 16.08 -14.61
C SER A 154 -19.53 15.18 -15.60
N LEU A 155 -19.04 13.97 -15.83
CA LEU A 155 -19.73 12.99 -16.68
C LEU A 155 -21.03 12.49 -16.01
N VAL A 156 -21.00 12.26 -14.69
CA VAL A 156 -22.21 11.85 -13.93
C VAL A 156 -23.30 12.92 -14.02
N VAL A 157 -22.95 14.19 -13.81
CA VAL A 157 -23.89 15.31 -13.83
C VAL A 157 -24.44 15.55 -15.24
N ALA A 158 -23.58 15.48 -16.28
CA ALA A 158 -23.99 15.79 -17.66
C ALA A 158 -24.73 14.65 -18.36
N TYR A 159 -24.33 13.39 -18.11
CA TYR A 159 -24.78 12.25 -18.90
C TYR A 159 -25.26 11.06 -18.05
N GLY A 160 -25.25 11.18 -16.74
CA GLY A 160 -25.55 10.09 -15.81
C GLY A 160 -24.35 9.16 -15.55
N TRP A 161 -24.44 8.38 -14.48
CA TRP A 161 -23.36 7.52 -14.01
C TRP A 161 -22.96 6.41 -15.01
N THR A 162 -23.91 5.92 -15.83
CA THR A 162 -23.67 4.86 -16.83
C THR A 162 -22.69 5.27 -17.92
N MET A 163 -22.53 6.57 -18.19
CA MET A 163 -21.59 7.07 -19.18
C MET A 163 -20.14 6.96 -18.69
N VAL A 164 -19.90 7.06 -17.39
CA VAL A 164 -18.54 7.03 -16.85
C VAL A 164 -17.78 5.75 -17.21
N PRO A 165 -18.30 4.52 -16.92
CA PRO A 165 -17.58 3.30 -17.28
C PRO A 165 -17.43 3.13 -18.79
N LYS A 166 -18.36 3.60 -19.63
CA LYS A 166 -18.23 3.59 -21.10
C LYS A 166 -17.09 4.48 -21.58
N VAL A 167 -17.02 5.73 -21.08
CA VAL A 167 -15.92 6.65 -21.40
C VAL A 167 -14.59 6.07 -20.93
N TYR A 168 -14.55 5.47 -19.74
CA TYR A 168 -13.33 4.84 -19.21
C TYR A 168 -12.93 3.62 -20.04
N ALA A 169 -13.86 2.81 -20.53
CA ALA A 169 -13.58 1.69 -21.42
C ALA A 169 -12.95 2.17 -22.74
N VAL A 170 -13.51 3.24 -23.35
CA VAL A 170 -12.96 3.82 -24.59
C VAL A 170 -11.60 4.44 -24.34
N ALA A 171 -11.42 5.22 -23.27
CA ALA A 171 -10.14 5.79 -22.89
C ALA A 171 -9.07 4.70 -22.65
N MET A 172 -9.44 3.63 -21.95
CA MET A 172 -8.56 2.49 -21.72
C MET A 172 -8.20 1.79 -23.04
N ALA A 173 -9.14 1.60 -23.97
CA ALA A 173 -8.85 1.04 -25.29
C ALA A 173 -7.84 1.89 -26.07
N VAL A 174 -7.96 3.22 -26.02
CA VAL A 174 -6.97 4.13 -26.60
C VAL A 174 -5.61 3.95 -25.93
N VAL A 175 -5.56 3.89 -24.60
CA VAL A 175 -4.31 3.67 -23.85
C VAL A 175 -3.68 2.34 -24.23
N VAL A 176 -4.46 1.26 -24.38
CA VAL A 176 -4.00 -0.06 -24.80
C VAL A 176 -3.31 0.01 -26.17
N ILE A 177 -3.94 0.68 -27.12
CA ILE A 177 -3.39 0.84 -28.50
C ILE A 177 -2.08 1.63 -28.45
N LEU A 178 -2.08 2.80 -27.77
CA LEU A 178 -0.88 3.63 -27.64
C LEU A 178 0.24 2.89 -26.90
N PHE A 179 -0.10 2.18 -25.85
CA PHE A 179 0.86 1.37 -25.09
C PHE A 179 1.55 0.34 -25.97
N TRP A 180 0.77 -0.40 -26.78
CA TRP A 180 1.33 -1.40 -27.68
C TRP A 180 2.23 -0.78 -28.76
N MET A 181 1.85 0.39 -29.28
CA MET A 181 2.60 1.09 -30.34
C MET A 181 3.92 1.69 -29.84
N PHE A 182 3.94 2.23 -28.62
CA PHE A 182 5.06 3.02 -28.10
C PHE A 182 5.90 2.32 -27.01
N THR A 183 5.60 1.07 -26.70
CA THR A 183 6.42 0.26 -25.78
C THR A 183 7.19 -0.82 -26.51
N TYR A 184 8.26 -1.29 -25.88
CA TYR A 184 9.20 -2.24 -26.45
C TYR A 184 9.37 -3.44 -25.48
N GLU A 185 9.85 -4.57 -25.98
CA GLU A 185 10.18 -5.73 -25.16
C GLU A 185 11.34 -5.42 -24.20
N ASP A 186 11.35 -6.10 -23.06
CA ASP A 186 12.33 -5.90 -22.00
C ASP A 186 13.74 -6.19 -22.50
N PRO A 187 14.71 -5.27 -22.37
CA PRO A 187 16.07 -5.52 -22.76
C PRO A 187 16.69 -6.58 -21.84
N GLY A 188 17.12 -7.70 -22.44
CA GLY A 188 17.79 -8.77 -21.70
C GLY A 188 16.88 -9.57 -20.78
N HIS A 189 15.59 -9.71 -21.13
CA HIS A 189 14.66 -10.56 -20.38
C HIS A 189 15.24 -11.98 -20.23
N LYS A 190 15.71 -12.29 -19.04
CA LYS A 190 16.06 -13.65 -18.62
C LYS A 190 15.03 -14.09 -17.60
N VAL A 191 14.45 -15.28 -17.79
CA VAL A 191 13.57 -15.87 -16.77
C VAL A 191 14.41 -16.06 -15.50
N SER A 192 14.21 -15.18 -14.53
CA SER A 192 14.81 -15.25 -13.21
C SER A 192 14.17 -16.39 -12.41
N LYS A 193 14.84 -16.88 -11.37
CA LYS A 193 14.20 -17.78 -10.39
C LYS A 193 12.91 -17.12 -9.90
N THR A 194 11.77 -17.69 -10.29
CA THR A 194 10.46 -17.12 -9.96
C THR A 194 10.23 -17.30 -8.48
N VAL A 195 10.11 -16.17 -7.74
CA VAL A 195 9.62 -16.18 -6.36
C VAL A 195 8.22 -16.79 -6.37
N THR A 196 8.01 -17.85 -5.61
CA THR A 196 6.71 -18.53 -5.56
C THR A 196 5.79 -17.86 -4.52
N ILE A 197 4.47 -18.05 -4.67
CA ILE A 197 3.50 -17.60 -3.65
C ILE A 197 3.84 -18.23 -2.29
N LYS A 198 4.34 -19.47 -2.28
CA LYS A 198 4.76 -20.17 -1.06
C LYS A 198 5.93 -19.44 -0.38
N ASP A 199 6.90 -18.95 -1.13
CA ASP A 199 8.05 -18.20 -0.58
C ASP A 199 7.58 -16.88 0.02
N GLN A 200 6.64 -16.20 -0.63
CA GLN A 200 6.06 -14.96 -0.11
C GLN A 200 5.26 -15.22 1.18
N LEU A 201 4.41 -16.24 1.21
CA LEU A 201 3.67 -16.59 2.42
C LEU A 201 4.60 -17.07 3.56
N ALA A 202 5.74 -17.67 3.23
CA ALA A 202 6.75 -18.05 4.23
C ALA A 202 7.34 -16.81 4.95
N ALA A 203 7.40 -15.65 4.30
CA ALA A 203 7.84 -14.41 4.92
C ALA A 203 6.93 -13.96 6.08
N LEU A 204 5.66 -14.35 6.09
CA LEU A 204 4.75 -14.08 7.22
C LEU A 204 5.11 -14.81 8.52
N LYS A 205 6.04 -15.78 8.47
CA LYS A 205 6.58 -16.44 9.66
C LYS A 205 7.54 -15.53 10.44
N ASP A 206 8.12 -14.51 9.81
CA ASP A 206 8.92 -13.50 10.51
C ASP A 206 7.98 -12.46 11.17
N PRO A 207 7.96 -12.38 12.52
CA PRO A 207 7.12 -11.41 13.23
C PRO A 207 7.41 -9.96 12.85
N ARG A 208 8.64 -9.65 12.41
CA ARG A 208 9.04 -8.29 12.01
C ARG A 208 8.32 -7.83 10.75
N VAL A 209 7.93 -8.74 9.86
CA VAL A 209 7.19 -8.41 8.64
C VAL A 209 5.80 -7.84 8.95
N TRP A 210 5.16 -8.29 10.03
CA TRP A 210 3.83 -7.83 10.44
C TRP A 210 3.80 -6.35 10.83
N LYS A 211 4.88 -5.81 11.43
CA LYS A 211 4.96 -4.36 11.72
C LYS A 211 4.88 -3.54 10.44
N TYR A 212 5.57 -3.96 9.37
CA TYR A 212 5.54 -3.27 8.07
C TYR A 212 4.21 -3.44 7.36
N CYS A 213 3.59 -4.61 7.48
CA CYS A 213 2.22 -4.82 7.01
C CYS A 213 1.25 -3.84 7.67
N GLN A 214 1.34 -3.64 8.99
CA GLN A 214 0.51 -2.68 9.72
C GLN A 214 0.79 -1.24 9.27
N TYR A 215 2.06 -0.83 9.20
CA TYR A 215 2.40 0.54 8.79
C TYR A 215 1.93 0.84 7.36
N TYR A 216 2.12 -0.11 6.45
CA TYR A 216 1.72 0.09 5.06
C TYR A 216 0.20 -0.01 4.87
N SER A 217 -0.49 -0.84 5.66
CA SER A 217 -1.96 -0.87 5.70
C SER A 217 -2.54 0.47 6.13
N LEU A 218 -1.86 1.20 7.02
CA LEU A 218 -2.28 2.53 7.42
C LEU A 218 -1.98 3.58 6.33
N VAL A 219 -0.71 3.73 5.90
CA VAL A 219 -0.34 4.84 5.01
C VAL A 219 -0.79 4.63 3.56
N PHE A 220 -0.85 3.39 3.06
CA PHE A 220 -1.35 3.09 1.73
C PHE A 220 -2.82 2.65 1.76
N GLY A 221 -3.18 1.72 2.63
CA GLY A 221 -4.57 1.28 2.79
C GLY A 221 -5.48 2.42 3.25
N GLY A 222 -5.05 3.20 4.23
CA GLY A 222 -5.73 4.43 4.67
C GLY A 222 -5.89 5.45 3.54
N PHE A 223 -4.81 5.68 2.76
CA PHE A 223 -4.88 6.53 1.56
C PHE A 223 -5.94 6.05 0.57
N VAL A 224 -5.95 4.76 0.24
CA VAL A 224 -6.94 4.18 -0.68
C VAL A 224 -8.34 4.29 -0.06
N GLY A 225 -8.52 3.88 1.20
CA GLY A 225 -9.80 3.93 1.89
C GLY A 225 -10.40 5.34 1.93
N LEU A 226 -9.61 6.36 2.34
CA LEU A 226 -10.07 7.74 2.33
C LEU A 226 -10.28 8.28 0.90
N SER A 227 -9.43 7.90 -0.07
CA SER A 227 -9.65 8.33 -1.46
C SER A 227 -10.96 7.82 -2.03
N LEU A 228 -11.42 6.65 -1.60
CA LEU A 228 -12.71 6.08 -1.98
C LEU A 228 -13.89 6.73 -1.24
N TRP A 229 -13.70 7.13 0.03
CA TRP A 229 -14.77 7.55 0.93
C TRP A 229 -15.00 9.06 0.96
N MET A 230 -13.95 9.89 0.79
CA MET A 230 -14.01 11.32 1.07
C MET A 230 -15.02 12.11 0.23
N THR A 231 -15.28 11.74 -1.02
CA THR A 231 -16.30 12.43 -1.82
C THR A 231 -17.68 12.32 -1.14
N LYS A 232 -18.05 11.11 -0.73
CA LYS A 232 -19.31 10.89 0.01
C LYS A 232 -19.31 11.59 1.37
N TYR A 233 -18.16 11.62 2.06
CA TYR A 233 -18.03 12.33 3.34
C TYR A 233 -18.34 13.81 3.19
N TYR A 234 -17.78 14.50 2.20
CA TYR A 234 -18.06 15.91 1.94
C TYR A 234 -19.51 16.19 1.60
N ILE A 235 -20.15 15.28 0.85
CA ILE A 235 -21.59 15.38 0.56
C ILE A 235 -22.42 15.27 1.86
N ASN A 236 -22.13 14.25 2.67
CA ASN A 236 -22.96 13.93 3.84
C ASN A 236 -22.73 14.85 5.05
N GLU A 237 -21.49 15.38 5.21
CA GLU A 237 -21.11 16.16 6.39
C GLU A 237 -21.22 17.67 6.16
N TYR A 238 -21.01 18.11 4.92
CA TYR A 238 -20.94 19.52 4.56
C TYR A 238 -21.88 19.94 3.46
N ASP A 239 -22.80 19.06 3.05
CA ASP A 239 -23.85 19.30 2.04
C ASP A 239 -23.34 19.81 0.68
N PHE A 240 -22.14 19.38 0.27
CA PHE A 240 -21.61 19.71 -1.05
C PHE A 240 -22.26 18.84 -2.13
N ASP A 241 -22.44 19.40 -3.31
CA ASP A 241 -22.76 18.64 -4.51
C ASP A 241 -21.59 17.73 -4.94
N LEU A 242 -21.87 16.74 -5.77
CA LEU A 242 -20.93 15.71 -6.20
C LEU A 242 -19.62 16.30 -6.77
N THR A 243 -19.72 17.36 -7.55
CA THR A 243 -18.55 17.96 -8.23
C THR A 243 -17.62 18.66 -7.25
N HIS A 244 -18.16 19.52 -6.38
CA HIS A 244 -17.37 20.22 -5.38
C HIS A 244 -16.81 19.26 -4.31
N ALA A 245 -17.61 18.28 -3.87
CA ALA A 245 -17.16 17.24 -2.96
C ALA A 245 -15.97 16.44 -3.52
N ALA A 246 -16.03 16.07 -4.80
CA ALA A 246 -14.92 15.36 -5.44
C ALA A 246 -13.68 16.24 -5.62
N LEU A 247 -13.83 17.52 -5.93
CA LEU A 247 -12.73 18.48 -6.00
C LEU A 247 -12.03 18.64 -4.65
N LEU A 248 -12.78 18.81 -3.57
CA LEU A 248 -12.21 18.88 -2.21
C LEU A 248 -11.50 17.58 -1.83
N ALA A 249 -12.08 16.43 -2.14
CA ALA A 249 -11.43 15.14 -1.93
C ALA A 249 -10.14 14.97 -2.74
N SER A 250 -10.01 15.63 -3.91
CA SER A 250 -8.80 15.59 -4.73
C SER A 250 -7.61 16.30 -4.08
N ILE A 251 -7.85 17.27 -3.19
CA ILE A 251 -6.83 18.00 -2.43
C ILE A 251 -6.00 17.05 -1.54
N PHE A 252 -6.62 15.98 -1.05
CA PHE A 252 -5.93 14.90 -0.34
C PHE A 252 -5.20 13.95 -1.32
N VAL A 253 -5.89 13.55 -2.38
CA VAL A 253 -5.47 12.44 -3.24
C VAL A 253 -4.28 12.81 -4.11
N LEU A 254 -4.33 13.99 -4.76
CA LEU A 254 -3.31 14.42 -5.71
C LEU A 254 -1.94 14.62 -5.06
N PRO A 255 -1.80 15.39 -3.98
CA PRO A 255 -0.50 15.56 -3.33
C PRO A 255 0.06 14.25 -2.79
N SER A 256 -0.77 13.42 -2.16
CA SER A 256 -0.37 12.11 -1.63
C SER A 256 0.15 11.15 -2.71
N GLY A 257 -0.36 11.28 -3.93
CA GLY A 257 0.11 10.52 -5.10
C GLY A 257 1.49 10.98 -5.58
N VAL A 258 1.69 12.29 -5.70
CA VAL A 258 2.88 12.89 -6.34
C VAL A 258 4.06 13.00 -5.38
N ILE A 259 3.83 13.35 -4.10
CA ILE A 259 4.88 13.65 -3.12
C ILE A 259 5.74 12.43 -2.73
N ARG A 260 5.34 11.23 -3.13
CA ARG A 260 6.02 9.97 -2.79
C ARG A 260 7.51 9.98 -3.14
N ALA A 261 7.89 10.59 -4.25
CA ALA A 261 9.29 10.70 -4.66
C ALA A 261 10.13 11.51 -3.66
N LEU A 262 9.57 12.64 -3.16
CA LEU A 262 10.19 13.43 -2.09
C LEU A 262 10.29 12.63 -0.79
N GLY A 263 9.28 11.83 -0.45
CA GLY A 263 9.29 10.94 0.72
C GLY A 263 10.46 9.95 0.69
N GLY A 264 10.79 9.40 -0.48
CA GLY A 264 11.96 8.56 -0.69
C GLY A 264 13.26 9.31 -0.38
N TRP A 265 13.44 10.48 -0.98
CA TRP A 265 14.62 11.32 -0.75
C TRP A 265 14.80 11.71 0.74
N PHE A 266 13.71 12.08 1.41
CA PHE A 266 13.76 12.37 2.86
C PHE A 266 14.15 11.13 3.66
N SER A 267 13.64 9.95 3.31
CA SER A 267 13.95 8.70 3.98
C SER A 267 15.42 8.29 3.79
N ASP A 268 15.99 8.55 2.62
CA ASP A 268 17.42 8.33 2.36
C ASP A 268 18.30 9.27 3.19
N LYS A 269 17.86 10.54 3.35
CA LYS A 269 18.64 11.56 4.05
C LYS A 269 18.55 11.48 5.58
N TYR A 270 17.35 11.21 6.11
CA TYR A 270 17.07 11.30 7.56
C TYR A 270 16.83 9.93 8.21
N GLY A 271 16.82 8.87 7.42
CA GLY A 271 16.50 7.50 7.86
C GLY A 271 15.01 7.18 7.84
N ALA A 272 14.69 5.95 7.43
CA ALA A 272 13.31 5.48 7.28
C ALA A 272 12.51 5.54 8.60
N TYR A 273 13.15 5.22 9.74
CA TYR A 273 12.52 5.27 11.05
C TYR A 273 12.01 6.69 11.38
N LYS A 274 12.89 7.69 11.34
CA LYS A 274 12.53 9.07 11.71
C LYS A 274 11.41 9.61 10.84
N VAL A 275 11.47 9.37 9.53
CA VAL A 275 10.43 9.83 8.60
C VAL A 275 9.10 9.15 8.90
N THR A 276 9.08 7.81 9.07
CA THR A 276 7.85 7.09 9.41
C THR A 276 7.28 7.51 10.76
N TRP A 277 8.13 7.73 11.76
CA TRP A 277 7.75 8.22 13.09
C TRP A 277 7.02 9.56 13.02
N TRP A 278 7.59 10.53 12.31
CA TRP A 278 6.94 11.83 12.13
C TRP A 278 5.65 11.75 11.31
N VAL A 279 5.62 10.91 10.29
CA VAL A 279 4.39 10.63 9.51
C VAL A 279 3.28 10.13 10.43
N MET A 280 3.57 9.17 11.29
CA MET A 280 2.58 8.61 12.21
C MET A 280 2.11 9.65 13.23
N TRP A 281 3.01 10.45 13.82
CA TRP A 281 2.64 11.51 14.77
C TRP A 281 1.79 12.61 14.14
N VAL A 282 2.19 13.12 12.98
CA VAL A 282 1.40 14.14 12.26
C VAL A 282 0.02 13.59 11.91
N SER A 283 -0.04 12.36 11.40
CA SER A 283 -1.30 11.70 11.09
C SER A 283 -2.17 11.51 12.33
N TRP A 284 -1.58 11.10 13.44
CA TRP A 284 -2.29 10.86 14.70
C TRP A 284 -2.96 12.14 15.23
N VAL A 285 -2.23 13.25 15.25
CA VAL A 285 -2.76 14.57 15.69
C VAL A 285 -3.88 15.04 14.74
N CYS A 286 -3.65 14.98 13.43
CA CYS A 286 -4.67 15.42 12.45
C CYS A 286 -5.93 14.55 12.53
N LEU A 287 -5.78 13.22 12.59
CA LEU A 287 -6.90 12.29 12.68
C LEU A 287 -7.68 12.44 14.00
N PHE A 288 -6.99 12.74 15.11
CA PHE A 288 -7.65 13.07 16.38
C PHE A 288 -8.57 14.28 16.24
N ILE A 289 -8.08 15.37 15.67
CA ILE A 289 -8.89 16.58 15.47
C ILE A 289 -10.06 16.30 14.52
N MET A 290 -9.80 15.56 13.43
CA MET A 290 -10.84 15.20 12.44
C MET A 290 -11.86 14.18 12.97
N SER A 291 -11.55 13.47 14.05
CA SER A 291 -12.47 12.51 14.67
C SER A 291 -13.59 13.18 15.48
N TYR A 292 -13.46 14.47 15.76
CA TYR A 292 -14.50 15.20 16.49
C TYR A 292 -15.77 15.35 15.62
N PRO A 293 -16.93 14.84 16.09
CA PRO A 293 -18.18 14.93 15.34
C PRO A 293 -18.75 16.36 15.34
N GLN A 294 -19.55 16.68 14.34
CA GLN A 294 -20.37 17.89 14.36
C GLN A 294 -21.31 17.80 15.57
N THR A 295 -21.21 18.75 16.47
CA THR A 295 -21.90 18.73 17.75
C THR A 295 -22.57 20.08 18.01
N ALA A 296 -23.87 20.07 18.26
CA ALA A 296 -24.61 21.24 18.70
C ALA A 296 -24.78 21.19 20.23
N VAL A 297 -24.23 22.16 20.94
CA VAL A 297 -24.36 22.28 22.41
C VAL A 297 -25.29 23.45 22.75
N THR A 298 -26.43 23.15 23.36
CA THR A 298 -27.37 24.16 23.82
C THR A 298 -27.05 24.56 25.27
N VAL A 299 -26.56 25.78 25.45
CA VAL A 299 -26.27 26.36 26.77
C VAL A 299 -27.45 27.23 27.22
N LYS A 300 -27.99 26.96 28.42
CA LYS A 300 -29.03 27.79 29.03
C LYS A 300 -28.36 29.06 29.61
N THR A 301 -28.61 30.19 28.98
CA THR A 301 -28.16 31.51 29.49
C THR A 301 -29.30 32.27 30.15
N ILE A 302 -28.97 33.37 30.84
CA ILE A 302 -29.95 34.27 31.50
C ILE A 302 -30.93 34.85 30.46
N ASN A 303 -30.49 34.98 29.19
CA ASN A 303 -31.27 35.56 28.09
C ASN A 303 -31.97 34.51 27.23
N GLY A 304 -31.98 33.23 27.66
CA GLY A 304 -32.56 32.10 26.93
C GLY A 304 -31.51 31.08 26.48
N PRO A 305 -31.92 29.97 25.88
CA PRO A 305 -31.02 28.96 25.37
C PRO A 305 -30.25 29.47 24.14
N VAL A 306 -28.93 29.33 24.16
CA VAL A 306 -28.04 29.61 23.02
C VAL A 306 -27.45 28.30 22.54
N THR A 307 -27.65 27.98 21.28
CA THR A 307 -27.04 26.80 20.64
C THR A 307 -25.72 27.20 20.00
N LEU A 308 -24.66 26.50 20.40
CA LEU A 308 -23.32 26.65 19.86
C LEU A 308 -23.05 25.43 18.96
N ASP A 309 -22.82 25.66 17.68
CA ASP A 309 -22.41 24.62 16.75
C ASP A 309 -20.88 24.43 16.87
N LEU A 310 -20.48 23.33 17.48
CA LEU A 310 -19.11 22.94 17.70
C LEU A 310 -18.73 21.87 16.66
N GLY A 311 -18.44 22.29 15.45
CA GLY A 311 -18.01 21.41 14.39
C GLY A 311 -16.75 21.92 13.70
N LEU A 312 -16.01 21.02 13.05
CA LEU A 312 -14.88 21.42 12.24
C LEU A 312 -15.38 22.17 10.98
N ASN A 313 -14.86 23.40 10.81
CA ASN A 313 -15.06 24.12 9.57
C ASN A 313 -14.47 23.33 8.40
N VAL A 314 -15.16 23.29 7.25
CA VAL A 314 -14.75 22.52 6.08
C VAL A 314 -13.34 22.84 5.58
N TRP A 315 -12.91 24.10 5.68
CA TRP A 315 -11.57 24.50 5.25
C TRP A 315 -10.48 24.00 6.19
N VAL A 316 -10.74 24.02 7.51
CA VAL A 316 -9.85 23.44 8.51
C VAL A 316 -9.76 21.93 8.33
N PHE A 317 -10.90 21.26 8.15
CA PHE A 317 -10.97 19.84 7.85
C PHE A 317 -10.17 19.50 6.59
N THR A 318 -10.36 20.24 5.49
CA THR A 318 -9.66 20.02 4.23
C THR A 318 -8.15 20.25 4.36
N ALA A 319 -7.73 21.26 5.15
CA ALA A 319 -6.32 21.51 5.43
C ALA A 319 -5.68 20.37 6.23
N LEU A 320 -6.36 19.85 7.26
CA LEU A 320 -5.90 18.67 8.00
C LEU A 320 -5.82 17.44 7.13
N LEU A 321 -6.83 17.22 6.27
CA LEU A 321 -6.85 16.11 5.32
C LEU A 321 -5.71 16.22 4.29
N PHE A 322 -5.39 17.44 3.82
CA PHE A 322 -4.24 17.71 2.97
C PHE A 322 -2.93 17.35 3.66
N ILE A 323 -2.75 17.74 4.94
CA ILE A 323 -1.56 17.42 5.73
C ILE A 323 -1.41 15.90 5.88
N VAL A 324 -2.50 15.18 6.19
CA VAL A 324 -2.50 13.70 6.23
C VAL A 324 -2.12 13.12 4.87
N GLY A 325 -2.62 13.70 3.78
CA GLY A 325 -2.27 13.29 2.42
C GLY A 325 -0.77 13.40 2.14
N ILE A 326 -0.16 14.53 2.48
CA ILE A 326 1.29 14.75 2.39
C ILE A 326 2.03 13.73 3.27
N ALA A 327 1.66 13.60 4.54
CA ALA A 327 2.28 12.68 5.48
C ALA A 327 2.24 11.23 4.97
N TRP A 328 1.09 10.76 4.49
CA TRP A 328 0.98 9.41 3.94
C TRP A 328 1.69 9.24 2.60
N GLY A 329 1.86 10.30 1.82
CA GLY A 329 2.74 10.31 0.66
C GLY A 329 4.18 9.98 1.02
N PHE A 330 4.72 10.63 2.07
CA PHE A 330 6.04 10.31 2.64
C PHE A 330 6.08 8.90 3.24
N GLY A 331 5.06 8.53 4.01
CA GLY A 331 4.97 7.22 4.67
C GLY A 331 4.99 6.05 3.70
N LYS A 332 4.33 6.17 2.55
CA LYS A 332 4.38 5.14 1.49
C LYS A 332 5.79 4.87 0.97
N ALA A 333 6.66 5.87 0.94
CA ALA A 333 8.05 5.72 0.52
C ALA A 333 8.92 5.23 1.69
N SER A 334 8.76 5.80 2.88
CA SER A 334 9.60 5.47 4.04
C SER A 334 9.44 4.02 4.50
N VAL A 335 8.23 3.46 4.46
CA VAL A 335 8.03 2.04 4.79
C VAL A 335 8.77 1.13 3.80
N PHE A 336 8.76 1.45 2.50
CA PHE A 336 9.54 0.67 1.51
C PHE A 336 11.04 0.83 1.68
N LYS A 337 11.50 2.00 2.13
CA LYS A 337 12.92 2.20 2.49
C LYS A 337 13.32 1.32 3.67
N PHE A 338 12.47 1.18 4.70
CA PHE A 338 12.69 0.21 5.78
C PHE A 338 12.91 -1.21 5.25
N LEU A 339 12.03 -1.66 4.34
CA LEU A 339 12.13 -3.00 3.78
C LEU A 339 13.45 -3.19 3.00
N SER A 340 13.88 -2.13 2.31
CA SER A 340 15.14 -2.13 1.56
C SER A 340 16.35 -2.24 2.48
N ASP A 341 16.31 -1.61 3.64
CA ASP A 341 17.39 -1.58 4.61
C ASP A 341 17.48 -2.89 5.42
N GLU A 342 16.33 -3.44 5.87
CA GLU A 342 16.29 -4.65 6.70
C GLU A 342 16.33 -5.98 5.90
N TYR A 343 15.85 -5.98 4.66
CA TYR A 343 15.71 -7.19 3.83
C TYR A 343 16.31 -7.03 2.44
N PRO A 344 17.59 -6.62 2.30
CA PRO A 344 18.16 -6.32 0.98
C PRO A 344 18.13 -7.53 0.03
N ASP A 345 18.34 -8.74 0.53
CA ASP A 345 18.37 -9.97 -0.27
C ASP A 345 16.95 -10.51 -0.62
N ASN A 346 15.95 -10.19 0.19
CA ASN A 346 14.59 -10.72 0.07
C ASN A 346 13.53 -9.64 -0.18
N ILE A 347 13.95 -8.45 -0.60
CA ILE A 347 13.07 -7.28 -0.77
C ILE A 347 11.86 -7.56 -1.67
N GLY A 348 12.03 -8.34 -2.73
CA GLY A 348 10.96 -8.68 -3.66
C GLY A 348 9.83 -9.50 -3.01
N VAL A 349 10.20 -10.45 -2.15
CA VAL A 349 9.26 -11.28 -1.39
C VAL A 349 8.51 -10.45 -0.36
N ILE A 350 9.26 -9.72 0.48
CA ILE A 350 8.69 -8.97 1.60
C ILE A 350 7.84 -7.80 1.11
N SER A 351 8.30 -7.06 0.08
CA SER A 351 7.54 -5.96 -0.50
C SER A 351 6.22 -6.42 -1.14
N GLY A 352 6.19 -7.64 -1.69
CA GLY A 352 4.97 -8.25 -2.20
C GLY A 352 3.91 -8.44 -1.11
N ILE A 353 4.31 -9.03 0.02
CA ILE A 353 3.42 -9.24 1.19
C ILE A 353 2.98 -7.93 1.83
N VAL A 354 3.90 -6.99 2.05
CA VAL A 354 3.58 -5.67 2.61
C VAL A 354 2.66 -4.89 1.65
N GLY A 355 2.90 -5.01 0.34
CA GLY A 355 2.03 -4.43 -0.68
C GLY A 355 0.62 -5.04 -0.70
N LEU A 356 0.51 -6.36 -0.50
CA LEU A 356 -0.76 -7.06 -0.34
C LEU A 356 -1.49 -6.57 0.92
N ALA A 357 -0.81 -6.50 2.07
CA ALA A 357 -1.39 -6.03 3.32
C ALA A 357 -1.92 -4.59 3.20
N GLY A 358 -1.15 -3.69 2.55
CA GLY A 358 -1.60 -2.34 2.27
C GLY A 358 -2.86 -2.30 1.40
N GLY A 359 -2.94 -3.14 0.38
CA GLY A 359 -4.14 -3.27 -0.45
C GLY A 359 -5.33 -3.84 0.33
N MET A 360 -5.10 -4.85 1.18
CA MET A 360 -6.16 -5.40 2.07
C MET A 360 -6.67 -4.34 3.06
N GLY A 361 -5.79 -3.47 3.59
CA GLY A 361 -6.22 -2.29 4.35
C GLY A 361 -7.16 -1.40 3.54
N GLY A 362 -6.80 -1.09 2.28
CA GLY A 362 -7.64 -0.32 1.36
C GLY A 362 -8.98 -0.97 1.03
N PHE A 363 -9.08 -2.30 1.09
CA PHE A 363 -10.32 -3.05 0.94
C PHE A 363 -11.19 -3.01 2.20
N LEU A 364 -10.59 -3.31 3.36
CA LEU A 364 -11.34 -3.44 4.61
C LEU A 364 -11.84 -2.10 5.15
N LEU A 365 -11.02 -1.04 5.04
CA LEU A 365 -11.33 0.25 5.64
C LEU A 365 -12.66 0.86 5.15
N PRO A 366 -13.00 0.93 3.84
CA PRO A 366 -14.28 1.48 3.43
C PRO A 366 -15.49 0.69 3.95
N ILE A 367 -15.35 -0.63 4.08
CA ILE A 367 -16.39 -1.50 4.65
C ILE A 367 -16.58 -1.17 6.13
N MET A 368 -15.48 -1.05 6.88
CA MET A 368 -15.50 -0.67 8.30
C MET A 368 -16.03 0.74 8.50
N PHE A 369 -15.72 1.68 7.62
CA PHE A 369 -16.27 3.03 7.63
C PHE A 369 -17.79 3.01 7.49
N GLY A 370 -18.30 2.24 6.54
CA GLY A 370 -19.74 2.06 6.34
C GLY A 370 -20.41 1.42 7.56
N ALA A 371 -19.83 0.32 8.07
CA ALA A 371 -20.37 -0.39 9.22
C ALA A 371 -20.41 0.48 10.49
N LEU A 372 -19.35 1.24 10.75
CA LEU A 372 -19.32 2.16 11.89
C LEU A 372 -20.36 3.27 11.75
N LYS A 373 -20.54 3.80 10.54
CA LYS A 373 -21.57 4.81 10.28
C LYS A 373 -22.98 4.23 10.42
N ASP A 374 -23.25 3.04 9.89
CA ASP A 374 -24.56 2.37 10.04
C ASP A 374 -24.88 2.10 11.53
N LEU A 375 -23.85 1.77 12.34
CA LEU A 375 -24.02 1.47 13.77
C LEU A 375 -24.20 2.73 14.63
N THR A 376 -23.48 3.80 14.32
CA THR A 376 -23.39 5.00 15.20
C THR A 376 -24.17 6.19 14.69
N GLY A 377 -24.46 6.24 13.38
CA GLY A 377 -25.01 7.42 12.70
C GLY A 377 -24.00 8.58 12.52
N VAL A 378 -22.74 8.42 12.98
CA VAL A 378 -21.74 9.49 13.01
C VAL A 378 -20.75 9.34 11.85
N ASN A 379 -20.62 10.38 11.02
CA ASN A 379 -19.70 10.36 9.88
C ASN A 379 -18.21 10.34 10.29
N SER A 380 -17.85 11.03 11.38
CA SER A 380 -16.45 11.17 11.81
C SER A 380 -15.84 9.88 12.40
N THR A 381 -16.63 8.82 12.62
CA THR A 381 -16.15 7.51 13.08
C THR A 381 -15.06 6.90 12.17
N VAL A 382 -15.06 7.28 10.89
CA VAL A 382 -13.97 6.97 9.93
C VAL A 382 -12.61 7.40 10.49
N PHE A 383 -12.52 8.62 11.00
CA PHE A 383 -11.28 9.19 11.53
C PHE A 383 -10.95 8.63 12.92
N MET A 384 -11.96 8.29 13.73
CA MET A 384 -11.77 7.59 15.01
C MET A 384 -11.11 6.23 14.80
N LEU A 385 -11.54 5.47 13.80
CA LEU A 385 -10.93 4.19 13.44
C LEU A 385 -9.47 4.36 13.00
N LEU A 386 -9.21 5.31 12.11
CA LEU A 386 -7.86 5.58 11.61
C LEU A 386 -6.94 6.14 12.71
N TYR A 387 -7.48 6.97 13.60
CA TYR A 387 -6.79 7.45 14.79
C TYR A 387 -6.34 6.29 15.69
N GLY A 388 -7.25 5.36 15.98
CA GLY A 388 -6.93 4.14 16.73
C GLY A 388 -5.88 3.26 16.06
N ALA A 389 -6.01 3.03 14.74
CA ALA A 389 -5.03 2.27 13.96
C ALA A 389 -3.64 2.94 13.94
N THR A 390 -3.60 4.29 13.90
CA THR A 390 -2.34 5.06 13.97
C THR A 390 -1.73 4.96 15.36
N CYS A 391 -2.55 5.00 16.42
CA CYS A 391 -2.11 4.81 17.79
C CYS A 391 -1.43 3.44 17.99
N VAL A 392 -2.06 2.37 17.49
CA VAL A 392 -1.47 1.01 17.51
C VAL A 392 -0.12 0.99 16.77
N SER A 393 -0.03 1.64 15.62
CA SER A 393 1.21 1.72 14.85
C SER A 393 2.32 2.47 15.60
N LEU A 394 1.99 3.60 16.27
CA LEU A 394 2.94 4.37 17.09
C LEU A 394 3.44 3.57 18.29
N ILE A 395 2.52 2.89 19.00
CA ILE A 395 2.86 2.04 20.15
C ILE A 395 3.80 0.91 19.69
N TRP A 396 3.44 0.21 18.62
CA TRP A 396 4.26 -0.88 18.08
C TRP A 396 5.65 -0.38 17.66
N MET A 397 5.69 0.76 16.97
CA MET A 397 6.93 1.37 16.52
C MET A 397 7.84 1.77 17.70
N HIS A 398 7.24 2.34 18.76
CA HIS A 398 7.97 2.72 19.98
C HIS A 398 8.59 1.50 20.67
N TYR A 399 7.80 0.44 20.89
CA TYR A 399 8.31 -0.77 21.54
C TYR A 399 9.39 -1.48 20.71
N THR A 400 9.22 -1.55 19.39
CA THR A 400 10.20 -2.17 18.52
C THR A 400 11.52 -1.41 18.54
N PHE A 401 11.46 -0.08 18.46
CA PHE A 401 12.65 0.76 18.49
C PHE A 401 13.36 0.73 19.86
N ALA A 402 12.60 0.79 20.96
CA ALA A 402 13.16 0.69 22.31
C ALA A 402 13.91 -0.64 22.50
N ARG A 403 13.34 -1.73 21.98
CA ARG A 403 13.94 -3.05 22.04
C ARG A 403 15.20 -3.15 21.17
N GLU A 404 15.16 -2.66 19.94
CA GLU A 404 16.32 -2.64 19.03
C GLU A 404 17.48 -1.80 19.60
N HIS A 405 17.19 -0.64 20.22
CA HIS A 405 18.21 0.16 20.91
C HIS A 405 18.80 -0.56 22.12
N GLN A 406 17.96 -1.22 22.91
CA GLN A 406 18.40 -1.97 24.07
C GLN A 406 19.27 -3.17 23.67
N GLU A 407 18.97 -3.83 22.58
CA GLU A 407 19.79 -4.91 22.02
C GLU A 407 21.15 -4.36 21.50
N GLN A 408 21.18 -3.20 20.82
CA GLN A 408 22.39 -2.53 20.36
C GLN A 408 23.24 -2.03 21.53
N ASP A 409 22.64 -1.40 22.54
CA ASP A 409 23.34 -0.92 23.73
C ASP A 409 23.99 -2.08 24.50
N MET A 410 23.31 -3.24 24.57
CA MET A 410 23.87 -4.45 25.20
C MET A 410 25.04 -5.03 24.37
N GLU A 411 24.95 -4.97 23.04
CA GLU A 411 26.01 -5.46 22.14
C GLU A 411 27.26 -4.57 22.27
N VAL A 412 27.09 -3.25 22.25
CA VAL A 412 28.17 -2.27 22.49
C VAL A 412 28.76 -2.42 23.89
N ALA A 413 27.92 -2.63 24.91
CA ALA A 413 28.39 -2.87 26.27
C ALA A 413 29.20 -4.18 26.39
N LYS A 414 28.81 -5.24 25.66
CA LYS A 414 29.58 -6.48 25.58
C LYS A 414 30.93 -6.25 24.88
N GLU A 415 30.96 -5.54 23.77
CA GLU A 415 32.21 -5.21 23.06
C GLU A 415 33.16 -4.39 23.95
N HIS A 416 32.65 -3.38 24.67
CA HIS A 416 33.47 -2.61 25.62
C HIS A 416 34.00 -3.45 26.78
N ALA A 417 33.15 -4.35 27.34
CA ALA A 417 33.56 -5.23 28.41
C ALA A 417 34.67 -6.21 27.93
N VAL A 418 34.57 -6.69 26.69
CA VAL A 418 35.61 -7.53 26.06
C VAL A 418 36.90 -6.73 25.82
N GLU A 419 36.81 -5.49 25.32
CA GLU A 419 37.97 -4.63 25.15
C GLU A 419 38.68 -4.31 26.48
N GLU A 420 37.88 -4.02 27.53
CA GLU A 420 38.40 -3.74 28.87
C GLU A 420 39.05 -4.98 29.48
N TYR A 421 38.45 -6.15 29.31
CA TYR A 421 39.07 -7.42 29.72
C TYR A 421 40.39 -7.67 29.01
N VAL A 422 40.46 -7.46 27.70
CA VAL A 422 41.70 -7.64 26.92
C VAL A 422 42.76 -6.61 27.32
N LYS A 423 42.39 -5.35 27.62
CA LYS A 423 43.29 -4.28 28.07
C LYS A 423 43.81 -4.46 29.50
N SER A 424 43.11 -5.22 30.35
CA SER A 424 43.51 -5.44 31.76
C SER A 424 44.68 -6.41 31.93
N HIS A 425 45.12 -7.06 30.85
CA HIS A 425 46.27 -7.98 30.91
C HIS A 425 47.59 -7.20 30.76
N GLU A 426 48.45 -7.27 31.79
CA GLU A 426 49.63 -6.42 31.91
C GLU A 426 50.85 -6.83 31.04
N SER A 427 50.87 -8.08 30.53
CA SER A 427 51.95 -8.52 29.66
C SER A 427 51.52 -8.65 28.18
N PRO A 428 52.46 -8.39 27.22
CA PRO A 428 52.15 -8.54 25.79
C PRO A 428 51.74 -9.97 25.39
N GLU A 429 52.23 -10.98 26.10
CA GLU A 429 51.89 -12.39 25.85
C GLU A 429 50.48 -12.73 26.35
N GLU A 430 50.11 -12.26 27.55
CA GLU A 430 48.76 -12.41 28.10
C GLU A 430 47.73 -11.65 27.30
N TYR A 431 48.07 -10.42 26.84
CA TYR A 431 47.22 -9.65 25.95
C TYR A 431 46.96 -10.40 24.62
N ALA A 432 47.97 -10.97 24.01
CA ALA A 432 47.86 -11.74 22.78
C ALA A 432 47.02 -13.02 22.99
N ALA A 433 47.18 -13.70 24.11
CA ALA A 433 46.42 -14.89 24.47
C ALA A 433 44.97 -14.56 24.75
N ALA A 434 44.69 -13.48 25.49
CA ALA A 434 43.32 -13.01 25.76
C ALA A 434 42.56 -12.61 24.47
N LYS A 435 43.26 -11.90 23.58
CA LYS A 435 42.73 -11.52 22.26
C LYS A 435 42.40 -12.75 21.40
N ALA A 436 43.27 -13.72 21.35
CA ALA A 436 43.07 -14.97 20.61
C ALA A 436 41.91 -15.79 21.20
N ALA A 437 41.75 -15.83 22.52
CA ALA A 437 40.66 -16.51 23.19
C ALA A 437 39.28 -15.87 22.85
N VAL A 438 39.21 -14.52 22.78
CA VAL A 438 38.01 -13.79 22.39
C VAL A 438 37.67 -14.03 20.93
N GLU A 439 38.65 -14.00 20.01
CA GLU A 439 38.43 -14.34 18.59
C GLU A 439 37.92 -15.79 18.43
N GLN A 440 38.50 -16.74 19.19
CA GLN A 440 38.00 -18.12 19.18
C GLN A 440 36.59 -18.25 19.71
N ALA A 441 36.22 -17.51 20.76
CA ALA A 441 34.88 -17.50 21.32
C ALA A 441 33.84 -16.96 20.30
N HIS A 442 34.15 -15.87 19.60
CA HIS A 442 33.31 -15.35 18.52
C HIS A 442 33.14 -16.35 17.36
N LEU A 443 34.22 -17.01 16.96
CA LEU A 443 34.17 -18.03 15.90
C LEU A 443 33.30 -19.23 16.33
N LEU A 444 33.39 -19.61 17.59
CA LEU A 444 32.56 -20.69 18.16
C LEU A 444 31.10 -20.32 18.21
N GLU A 445 30.77 -19.08 18.58
CA GLU A 445 29.41 -18.57 18.62
C GLU A 445 28.80 -18.51 17.21
N GLU A 446 29.55 -18.09 16.22
CA GLU A 446 29.15 -18.11 14.81
C GLU A 446 28.90 -19.54 14.28
N LEU A 447 29.76 -20.48 14.64
CA LEU A 447 29.60 -21.90 14.31
C LEU A 447 28.38 -22.53 14.99
N ILE A 448 28.10 -22.19 16.25
CA ILE A 448 26.92 -22.65 16.99
C ILE A 448 25.65 -22.12 16.34
N ASN A 449 25.62 -20.85 15.96
CA ASN A 449 24.48 -20.24 15.28
C ASN A 449 24.24 -20.89 13.91
N LYS A 450 25.30 -21.12 13.14
CA LYS A 450 25.21 -21.83 11.85
C LYS A 450 24.79 -23.30 11.98
N TYR A 451 25.20 -23.96 13.04
CA TYR A 451 24.76 -25.34 13.36
C TYR A 451 23.30 -25.38 13.77
N ASN A 452 22.85 -24.45 14.60
CA ASN A 452 21.44 -24.34 15.02
C ASN A 452 20.53 -24.05 13.82
N ASP A 453 20.93 -23.17 12.91
CA ASP A 453 20.22 -22.91 11.66
C ASP A 453 20.15 -24.15 10.76
N SER A 454 21.27 -24.88 10.61
CA SER A 454 21.30 -26.10 9.78
C SER A 454 20.46 -27.23 10.41
N LYS A 455 20.45 -27.35 11.73
CA LYS A 455 19.64 -28.33 12.48
C LYS A 455 18.15 -28.01 12.40
N GLN A 456 17.78 -26.72 12.43
CA GLN A 456 16.38 -26.31 12.20
C GLN A 456 15.93 -26.61 10.77
N ARG A 457 16.78 -26.38 9.76
CA ARG A 457 16.50 -26.74 8.36
C ARG A 457 16.35 -28.25 8.18
N ALA A 458 17.27 -29.04 8.73
CA ALA A 458 17.21 -30.50 8.65
C ALA A 458 15.96 -31.06 9.35
N LYS A 459 15.52 -30.45 10.45
CA LYS A 459 14.28 -30.84 11.13
C LYS A 459 13.04 -30.51 10.29
N LEU A 460 13.00 -29.36 9.64
CA LEU A 460 11.91 -28.96 8.75
C LEU A 460 11.81 -29.87 7.52
N GLU A 461 12.96 -30.23 6.91
CA GLU A 461 13.01 -31.19 5.80
C GLU A 461 12.54 -32.59 6.21
N ALA A 462 12.95 -33.06 7.39
CA ALA A 462 12.50 -34.34 7.91
C ALA A 462 10.98 -34.37 8.18
N ASP A 463 10.42 -33.30 8.74
CA ASP A 463 8.99 -33.17 8.97
C ASP A 463 8.20 -33.09 7.65
N GLU A 464 8.76 -32.44 6.62
CA GLU A 464 8.14 -32.38 5.29
C GLU A 464 8.12 -33.74 4.57
N ILE A 465 9.22 -34.50 4.70
CA ILE A 465 9.31 -35.88 4.18
C ILE A 465 8.29 -36.79 4.90
N ARG A 466 8.17 -36.67 6.21
CA ARG A 466 7.22 -37.44 7.02
C ARG A 466 5.77 -37.15 6.65
N LEU A 467 5.45 -35.87 6.38
CA LEU A 467 4.13 -35.43 5.92
C LEU A 467 3.80 -35.97 4.52
N ARG A 468 4.78 -36.04 3.62
CA ARG A 468 4.61 -36.66 2.28
C ARG A 468 4.34 -38.14 2.38
N GLN A 469 5.09 -38.86 3.22
CA GLN A 469 4.89 -40.29 3.44
C GLN A 469 3.51 -40.61 4.04
N MET A 470 3.03 -39.81 4.98
CA MET A 470 1.68 -39.96 5.55
C MET A 470 0.57 -39.70 4.51
N LYS A 471 0.76 -38.73 3.60
CA LYS A 471 -0.18 -38.49 2.51
C LYS A 471 -0.23 -39.64 1.52
N THR A 472 0.92 -40.22 1.16
CA THR A 472 0.98 -41.37 0.25
C THR A 472 0.31 -42.60 0.88
N ALA A 473 0.60 -42.87 2.16
CA ALA A 473 -0.03 -43.97 2.86
C ALA A 473 -1.56 -43.80 3.06
N ALA A 474 -2.04 -42.58 3.17
CA ALA A 474 -3.48 -42.31 3.25
C ALA A 474 -4.20 -42.49 1.89
N VAL A 475 -3.51 -42.26 0.77
CA VAL A 475 -4.05 -42.53 -0.58
C VAL A 475 -4.09 -44.02 -0.85
N ASP A 476 -3.03 -44.76 -0.49
CA ASP A 476 -2.97 -46.22 -0.67
C ASP A 476 -3.96 -47.01 0.21
N THR A 477 -4.57 -46.37 1.24
CA THR A 477 -5.63 -46.96 2.09
C THR A 477 -7.04 -46.63 1.57
N LEU A 478 -7.18 -45.81 0.57
CA LEU A 478 -8.46 -45.39 -0.04
C LEU A 478 -8.69 -46.03 -1.44
N GLU A 479 -7.69 -46.73 -2.00
CA GLU A 479 -7.82 -47.65 -3.11
C GLU A 479 -7.97 -49.14 -2.59
#